data_6ffd3f7db0361663f8255086f0c5d955
#
_entry.id   6ffd3f7db0361663f8255086f0c5d955
#
_cell.length_a   1.000
_cell.length_b   1.000
_cell.length_c   1.000
_cell.angle_alpha   90.00
_cell.angle_beta   90.00
_cell.angle_gamma   90.00
#
_symmetry.space_group_name_H-M   'P 1'
#
loop_
_entity.id
_entity.type
_entity.pdbx_description
1 polymer ?
#
loop_
_entity_poly.entity_id
_entity_poly.type
_entity_poly.pdbx_seq_one_letter_code
_entity_poly.pdbx_strand_id
1 'polypeptide(L)'
;MKEETSNTEQSILKAAEKEFLKKGFSGSKTTEIAKEAGVTHAMLHYYFRTKENLFNKVFEEKARQLADTFLSRVDESLPFLEKIKCFIEAHFDLLTANPELPLFISVSYTHLRAHETT
;
A
#
# COMPACT_ATOMS: atom_id res chain seq x y z
N MET A 1 -8.39 24.21 -0.78
CA MET A 1 -8.35 23.41 -2.00
C MET A 1 -7.36 22.26 -1.96
N LYS A 2 -6.10 22.51 -1.62
CA LYS A 2 -5.10 21.43 -1.48
C LYS A 2 -5.49 20.41 -0.41
N GLU A 3 -6.09 20.86 0.69
CA GLU A 3 -6.49 19.98 1.78
C GLU A 3 -7.66 19.07 1.39
N GLU A 4 -8.65 19.59 0.69
CA GLU A 4 -9.78 18.81 0.22
C GLU A 4 -9.36 17.76 -0.80
N THR A 5 -8.49 18.14 -1.73
CA THR A 5 -7.93 17.23 -2.74
C THR A 5 -7.14 16.11 -2.06
N SER A 6 -6.28 16.47 -1.08
CA SER A 6 -5.49 15.50 -0.33
C SER A 6 -6.38 14.55 0.47
N ASN A 7 -7.44 15.06 1.11
CA ASN A 7 -8.37 14.26 1.89
C ASN A 7 -9.15 13.28 1.03
N THR A 8 -9.61 13.72 -0.14
CA THR A 8 -10.33 12.88 -1.09
C THR A 8 -9.42 11.77 -1.62
N GLU A 9 -8.20 12.13 -2.02
CA GLU A 9 -7.22 11.18 -2.49
C GLU A 9 -6.93 10.13 -1.42
N GLN A 10 -6.72 10.55 -0.17
CA GLN A 10 -6.45 9.63 0.92
C GLN A 10 -7.64 8.72 1.23
N SER A 11 -8.86 9.22 1.13
CA SER A 11 -10.06 8.42 1.32
C SER A 11 -10.14 7.32 0.27
N ILE A 12 -9.83 7.64 -0.98
CA ILE A 12 -9.81 6.68 -2.07
C ILE A 12 -8.72 5.62 -1.83
N LEU A 13 -7.52 6.05 -1.42
CA LEU A 13 -6.41 5.13 -1.17
C LEU A 13 -6.71 4.17 -0.02
N LYS A 14 -7.34 4.64 1.05
CA LYS A 14 -7.74 3.79 2.18
C LYS A 14 -8.77 2.74 1.75
N ALA A 15 -9.78 3.17 1.00
CA ALA A 15 -10.80 2.28 0.50
C ALA A 15 -10.22 1.26 -0.48
N ALA A 16 -9.30 1.70 -1.34
CA ALA A 16 -8.62 0.83 -2.29
C ALA A 16 -7.77 -0.22 -1.59
N GLU A 17 -7.01 0.19 -0.57
CA GLU A 17 -6.21 -0.75 0.21
C GLU A 17 -7.07 -1.84 0.81
N LYS A 18 -8.18 -1.47 1.44
CA LYS A 18 -9.12 -2.41 2.04
C LYS A 18 -9.69 -3.40 1.01
N GLU A 19 -10.10 -2.89 -0.15
CA GLU A 19 -10.65 -3.71 -1.22
C GLU A 19 -9.60 -4.67 -1.79
N PHE A 20 -8.40 -4.17 -2.07
CA PHE A 20 -7.33 -4.99 -2.63
C PHE A 20 -6.88 -6.07 -1.67
N LEU A 21 -6.80 -5.77 -0.36
CA LEU A 21 -6.44 -6.78 0.64
C LEU A 21 -7.51 -7.86 0.77
N LYS A 22 -8.77 -7.48 0.63
CA LYS A 22 -9.89 -8.41 0.78
C LYS A 22 -10.11 -9.27 -0.46
N LYS A 23 -10.02 -8.68 -1.64
CA LYS A 23 -10.41 -9.35 -2.90
C LYS A 23 -9.28 -9.54 -3.89
N GLY A 24 -8.09 -9.02 -3.61
CA GLY A 24 -6.97 -9.02 -4.55
C GLY A 24 -7.20 -8.04 -5.70
N PHE A 25 -6.20 -7.90 -6.56
CA PHE A 25 -6.29 -6.97 -7.69
C PHE A 25 -7.40 -7.36 -8.65
N SER A 26 -7.43 -8.63 -9.07
CA SER A 26 -8.38 -9.09 -10.07
C SER A 26 -9.83 -9.06 -9.58
N GLY A 27 -10.04 -9.33 -8.30
CA GLY A 27 -11.38 -9.36 -7.71
C GLY A 27 -11.91 -8.00 -7.28
N SER A 28 -11.07 -6.97 -7.27
CA SER A 28 -11.45 -5.64 -6.81
C SER A 28 -12.13 -4.85 -7.91
N LYS A 29 -13.10 -4.02 -7.53
CA LYS A 29 -13.84 -3.16 -8.45
C LYS A 29 -13.70 -1.70 -8.03
N THR A 30 -13.35 -0.85 -8.99
CA THR A 30 -13.22 0.60 -8.72
C THR A 30 -14.54 1.22 -8.30
N THR A 31 -15.68 0.68 -8.78
CA THR A 31 -17.00 1.14 -8.36
C THR A 31 -17.22 0.92 -6.86
N GLU A 32 -16.78 -0.23 -6.34
CA GLU A 32 -16.90 -0.53 -4.91
C GLU A 32 -15.94 0.33 -4.08
N ILE A 33 -14.75 0.58 -4.61
CA ILE A 33 -13.77 1.46 -3.96
C ILE A 33 -14.33 2.87 -3.84
N ALA A 34 -14.91 3.40 -4.91
CA ALA A 34 -15.51 4.72 -4.91
C ALA A 34 -16.64 4.82 -3.87
N LYS A 35 -17.50 3.82 -3.83
CA LYS A 35 -18.60 3.74 -2.88
C LYS A 35 -18.09 3.76 -1.44
N GLU A 36 -17.11 2.95 -1.13
CA GLU A 36 -16.51 2.88 0.21
C GLU A 36 -15.83 4.20 0.59
N ALA A 37 -15.20 4.86 -0.37
CA ALA A 37 -14.54 6.15 -0.15
C ALA A 37 -15.53 7.31 -0.03
N GLY A 38 -16.79 7.09 -0.37
CA GLY A 38 -17.79 8.15 -0.33
C GLY A 38 -17.68 9.15 -1.49
N VAL A 39 -17.13 8.70 -2.62
CA VAL A 39 -16.95 9.54 -3.80
C VAL A 39 -17.66 8.92 -5.01
N THR A 40 -17.85 9.71 -6.06
CA THR A 40 -18.39 9.19 -7.31
C THR A 40 -17.31 8.41 -8.06
N HIS A 41 -17.73 7.51 -8.94
CA HIS A 41 -16.80 6.77 -9.78
C HIS A 41 -16.01 7.72 -10.69
N ALA A 42 -16.67 8.77 -11.18
CA ALA A 42 -16.01 9.80 -11.98
C ALA A 42 -14.91 10.52 -11.20
N MET A 43 -15.14 10.80 -9.92
CA MET A 43 -14.15 11.42 -9.05
C MET A 43 -12.94 10.51 -8.86
N LEU A 44 -13.17 9.23 -8.66
CA LEU A 44 -12.10 8.24 -8.54
C LEU A 44 -11.26 8.23 -9.81
N HIS A 45 -11.90 8.21 -10.99
CA HIS A 45 -11.21 8.25 -12.28
C HIS A 45 -10.43 9.54 -12.50
N TYR A 46 -10.88 10.62 -11.92
CA TYR A 46 -10.16 11.90 -12.00
C TYR A 46 -8.81 11.81 -11.30
N TYR A 47 -8.75 11.19 -10.13
CA TYR A 47 -7.51 11.04 -9.37
C TYR A 47 -6.65 9.89 -9.85
N PHE A 48 -7.27 8.76 -10.15
CA PHE A 48 -6.58 7.52 -10.53
C PHE A 48 -7.27 6.98 -11.78
N ARG A 49 -6.69 7.22 -12.91
CA ARG A 49 -7.30 6.93 -14.22
C ARG A 49 -7.59 5.45 -14.45
N THR A 50 -6.76 4.56 -13.86
CA THR A 50 -6.92 3.12 -14.03
C THR A 50 -6.84 2.43 -12.68
N LYS A 51 -7.38 1.22 -12.62
CA LYS A 51 -7.27 0.37 -11.42
C LYS A 51 -5.79 0.05 -11.13
N GLU A 52 -4.99 -0.12 -12.17
CA GLU A 52 -3.56 -0.38 -12.04
C GLU A 52 -2.82 0.80 -11.40
N ASN A 53 -3.12 2.01 -11.83
CA ASN A 53 -2.52 3.21 -11.23
C ASN A 53 -2.88 3.32 -9.76
N LEU A 54 -4.13 3.03 -9.41
CA LEU A 54 -4.60 3.04 -8.03
C LEU A 54 -3.86 1.98 -7.20
N PHE A 55 -3.75 0.78 -7.73
CA PHE A 55 -3.05 -0.32 -7.07
C PHE A 55 -1.57 0.01 -6.84
N ASN A 56 -0.90 0.55 -7.86
CA ASN A 56 0.50 0.93 -7.76
C ASN A 56 0.72 2.00 -6.69
N LYS A 57 -0.20 2.96 -6.59
CA LYS A 57 -0.09 4.01 -5.59
C LYS A 57 -0.28 3.46 -4.17
N VAL A 58 -1.22 2.56 -3.97
CA VAL A 58 -1.44 1.90 -2.68
C VAL A 58 -0.19 1.10 -2.28
N PHE A 59 0.35 0.32 -3.22
CA PHE A 59 1.56 -0.46 -2.99
C PHE A 59 2.77 0.42 -2.63
N GLU A 60 2.94 1.51 -3.38
CA GLU A 60 4.02 2.47 -3.15
C GLU A 60 3.96 3.07 -1.74
N GLU A 61 2.76 3.45 -1.29
CA GLU A 61 2.58 4.00 0.04
C GLU A 61 2.86 2.99 1.14
N LYS A 62 2.45 1.74 0.94
CA LYS A 62 2.75 0.66 1.88
C LYS A 62 4.25 0.39 1.97
N ALA A 63 4.93 0.36 0.84
CA ALA A 63 6.37 0.17 0.80
C ALA A 63 7.11 1.30 1.51
N ARG A 64 6.63 2.53 1.34
CA ARG A 64 7.20 3.70 2.00
C ARG A 64 7.02 3.63 3.51
N GLN A 65 5.84 3.24 3.98
CA GLN A 65 5.59 3.06 5.41
C GLN A 65 6.54 2.03 6.03
N LEU A 66 6.78 0.96 5.30
CA LEU A 66 7.72 -0.09 5.72
C LEU A 66 9.14 0.47 5.83
N ALA A 67 9.58 1.20 4.81
CA ALA A 67 10.90 1.83 4.78
C ALA A 67 11.06 2.85 5.91
N ASP A 68 10.05 3.69 6.12
CA ASP A 68 10.08 4.71 7.17
C ASP A 68 10.16 4.08 8.56
N THR A 69 9.41 3.01 8.80
CA THR A 69 9.45 2.28 10.06
C THR A 69 10.84 1.72 10.31
N PHE A 70 11.44 1.13 9.28
CA PHE A 70 12.80 0.60 9.38
C PHE A 70 13.81 1.71 9.68
N LEU A 71 13.75 2.81 8.92
CA LEU A 71 14.69 3.93 9.08
C LEU A 71 14.56 4.59 10.45
N SER A 72 13.35 4.68 10.98
CA SER A 72 13.13 5.31 12.30
C SER A 72 13.70 4.47 13.46
N ARG A 73 13.93 3.17 13.23
CA ARG A 73 14.42 2.26 14.26
C ARG A 73 15.91 1.94 14.12
N VAL A 74 16.53 2.34 13.02
CA VAL A 74 17.96 2.11 12.78
C VAL A 74 18.76 3.30 13.29
N ASP A 75 19.72 3.02 14.16
CA ASP A 75 20.71 3.99 14.60
C ASP A 75 21.97 3.79 13.76
N GLU A 76 22.31 4.80 12.97
CA GLU A 76 23.46 4.72 12.05
C GLU A 76 24.80 4.58 12.77
N SER A 77 24.84 4.93 14.05
CA SER A 77 26.05 4.78 14.86
C SER A 77 26.33 3.34 15.28
N LEU A 78 25.35 2.44 15.10
CA LEU A 78 25.49 1.05 15.50
C LEU A 78 26.37 0.25 14.55
N PRO A 79 27.08 -0.78 15.07
CA PRO A 79 27.80 -1.71 14.20
C PRO A 79 26.88 -2.42 13.22
N PHE A 80 27.45 -2.91 12.12
CA PHE A 80 26.70 -3.55 11.03
C PHE A 80 25.78 -4.69 11.53
N LEU A 81 26.29 -5.53 12.43
CA LEU A 81 25.50 -6.65 12.97
C LEU A 81 24.30 -6.17 13.79
N GLU A 82 24.47 -5.08 14.54
CA GLU A 82 23.39 -4.48 15.30
C GLU A 82 22.34 -3.85 14.37
N LYS A 83 22.76 -3.29 13.25
CA LYS A 83 21.84 -2.77 12.23
C LYS A 83 20.97 -3.88 11.65
N ILE A 84 21.56 -5.04 11.37
CA ILE A 84 20.84 -6.21 10.88
C ILE A 84 19.80 -6.67 11.92
N LYS A 85 20.20 -6.72 13.18
CA LYS A 85 19.30 -7.09 14.28
C LYS A 85 18.12 -6.12 14.36
N CYS A 86 18.38 -4.82 14.29
CA CYS A 86 17.33 -3.81 14.29
C CYS A 86 16.38 -3.97 13.11
N PHE A 87 16.93 -4.29 11.93
CA PHE A 87 16.11 -4.54 10.73
C PHE A 87 15.17 -5.73 10.94
N ILE A 88 15.69 -6.83 11.47
CA ILE A 88 14.89 -8.03 11.72
C ILE A 88 13.80 -7.75 12.75
N GLU A 89 14.12 -7.07 13.84
CA GLU A 89 13.15 -6.72 14.88
C GLU A 89 12.07 -5.78 14.34
N ALA A 90 12.46 -4.76 13.58
CA ALA A 90 11.52 -3.82 13.00
C ALA A 90 10.57 -4.51 12.01
N HIS A 91 11.12 -5.41 11.19
CA HIS A 91 10.34 -6.18 10.22
C HIS A 91 9.34 -7.10 10.92
N PHE A 92 9.80 -7.79 11.97
CA PHE A 92 8.95 -8.68 12.76
C PHE A 92 7.82 -7.91 13.44
N ASP A 93 8.14 -6.78 14.09
CA ASP A 93 7.14 -5.94 14.76
C ASP A 93 6.11 -5.39 13.77
N LEU A 94 6.56 -4.99 12.60
CA LEU A 94 5.67 -4.46 11.57
C LEU A 94 4.70 -5.55 11.09
N LEU A 95 5.19 -6.77 10.88
CA LEU A 95 4.36 -7.89 10.44
C LEU A 95 3.36 -8.31 11.51
N THR A 96 3.75 -8.27 12.80
CA THR A 96 2.82 -8.58 13.88
C THR A 96 1.75 -7.52 14.07
N ALA A 97 2.11 -6.25 13.87
CA ALA A 97 1.16 -5.15 13.96
C ALA A 97 0.23 -5.08 12.73
N ASN A 98 0.68 -5.57 11.58
CA ASN A 98 -0.05 -5.52 10.32
C ASN A 98 -0.01 -6.89 9.64
N PRO A 99 -0.77 -7.87 10.16
CA PRO A 99 -0.69 -9.25 9.64
C PRO A 99 -1.12 -9.38 8.18
N GLU A 100 -1.83 -8.40 7.64
CA GLU A 100 -2.26 -8.39 6.25
C GLU A 100 -1.15 -8.00 5.25
N LEU A 101 -0.04 -7.40 5.72
CA LEU A 101 1.03 -6.93 4.84
C LEU A 101 1.69 -8.05 4.02
N PRO A 102 2.00 -9.23 4.58
CA PRO A 102 2.59 -10.31 3.79
C PRO A 102 1.69 -10.74 2.64
N LEU A 103 0.37 -10.79 2.88
CA LEU A 103 -0.59 -11.13 1.83
C LEU A 103 -0.61 -10.07 0.75
N PHE A 104 -0.61 -8.78 1.13
CA PHE A 104 -0.60 -7.68 0.18
C PHE A 104 0.64 -7.71 -0.70
N ILE A 105 1.80 -7.90 -0.11
CA ILE A 105 3.08 -7.99 -0.84
C ILE A 105 3.08 -9.18 -1.79
N SER A 106 2.59 -10.33 -1.34
CA SER A 106 2.50 -11.53 -2.14
C SER A 106 1.60 -11.33 -3.36
N VAL A 107 0.43 -10.73 -3.17
CA VAL A 107 -0.51 -10.42 -4.25
C VAL A 107 0.13 -9.46 -5.24
N SER A 108 0.80 -8.43 -4.75
CA SER A 108 1.47 -7.44 -5.60
C SER A 108 2.59 -8.06 -6.42
N TYR A 109 3.40 -8.92 -5.82
CA TYR A 109 4.48 -9.62 -6.50
C TYR A 109 3.93 -10.53 -7.60
N THR A 110 2.87 -11.28 -7.29
CA THR A 110 2.24 -12.18 -8.26
C THR A 110 1.70 -11.39 -9.45
N HIS A 111 1.08 -10.24 -9.19
CA HIS A 111 0.56 -9.36 -10.24
C HIS A 111 1.68 -8.84 -11.15
N LEU A 112 2.77 -8.35 -10.56
CA LEU A 112 3.91 -7.83 -11.32
C LEU A 112 4.55 -8.93 -12.17
N ARG A 113 4.69 -10.13 -11.62
CA ARG A 113 5.27 -11.25 -12.34
C ARG A 113 4.39 -11.70 -13.51
N ALA A 114 3.08 -11.72 -13.31
CA ALA A 114 2.14 -12.05 -14.37
C ALA A 114 2.23 -11.02 -15.51
N HIS A 115 2.45 -9.76 -15.18
CA HIS A 115 2.62 -8.68 -16.16
C HIS A 115 3.90 -8.84 -16.98
N GLU A 116 4.96 -9.31 -16.34
CA GLU A 116 6.24 -9.55 -17.01
C GLU A 116 6.21 -10.74 -17.98
N THR A 117 5.35 -11.72 -17.71
CA THR A 117 5.28 -12.93 -18.54
C THR A 117 4.37 -12.77 -19.75
N THR A 118 3.66 -11.69 -19.87
CA THR A 118 2.85 -11.39 -21.03
C THR A 118 3.56 -10.46 -21.98
#